data_ed9d31617343c1c1deb059aaf568af78
#
_entry.id   ed9d31617343c1c1deb059aaf568af78
#
_cell.length_a   1.000
_cell.length_b   1.000
_cell.length_c   1.000
_cell.angle_alpha   90.00
_cell.angle_beta   90.00
_cell.angle_gamma   90.00
#
_symmetry.space_group_name_H-M   'P 1'
#
loop_
_entity.id
_entity.type
_entity.pdbx_description
1 polymer ?
#
loop_
_entity_poly.entity_id
_entity_poly.type
_entity_poly.pdbx_seq_one_letter_code
_entity_poly.pdbx_strand_id
1 'polypeptide(L)'
;MRRGKSAPPRVSGRQEQRADAEAQLSRLGLVLAVLAVAANGCVQPDEWFQSVEIAARDVFGAKIWTPWEFGGSAALGDAVHEPCRSVSFPAVAAHAPLFLLRLCGGSIAWPRLIMMIPRLWALVISILVHDRLLGEVWRAAGLDDEGVRVARALRRTSWACLVLETRPFSNVYETFGLARTRRGNSRSPTGGGASAPMGERTRR
;
A
#
# COMPACT_ATOMS: atom_id res chain seq x y z
N MET A 1 5.06 52.46 -20.04
CA MET A 1 5.66 51.16 -20.42
C MET A 1 4.69 50.04 -20.18
N ARG A 2 4.04 49.49 -21.22
CA ARG A 2 3.14 48.30 -21.13
C ARG A 2 4.02 47.04 -21.20
N ARG A 3 4.12 46.30 -20.10
CA ARG A 3 4.71 44.93 -20.10
C ARG A 3 3.83 44.00 -20.97
N GLY A 4 4.36 43.61 -22.14
CA GLY A 4 3.75 42.61 -22.99
C GLY A 4 3.64 41.29 -22.22
N LYS A 5 2.41 40.80 -22.02
CA LYS A 5 2.16 39.43 -21.51
C LYS A 5 2.60 38.48 -22.62
N SER A 6 3.72 37.79 -22.43
CA SER A 6 4.13 36.69 -23.31
C SER A 6 3.06 35.61 -23.30
N ALA A 7 2.59 35.19 -24.46
CA ALA A 7 1.65 34.11 -24.60
C ALA A 7 2.28 32.81 -24.03
N PRO A 8 1.47 31.95 -23.34
CA PRO A 8 1.98 30.69 -22.83
C PRO A 8 2.49 29.81 -24.00
N PRO A 9 3.56 29.04 -23.79
CA PRO A 9 4.12 28.19 -24.85
C PRO A 9 3.05 27.19 -25.31
N ARG A 10 2.86 27.04 -26.63
CA ARG A 10 1.97 26.02 -27.22
C ARG A 10 2.53 24.65 -26.90
N VAL A 11 1.83 23.87 -26.09
CA VAL A 11 2.12 22.44 -25.83
C VAL A 11 2.05 21.71 -27.17
N SER A 12 3.07 20.93 -27.51
CA SER A 12 3.06 20.19 -28.78
C SER A 12 1.95 19.13 -28.75
N GLY A 13 1.24 18.90 -29.86
CA GLY A 13 0.15 17.92 -29.92
C GLY A 13 0.54 16.50 -29.49
N ARG A 14 1.84 16.16 -29.56
CA ARG A 14 2.36 14.89 -29.01
C ARG A 14 2.33 14.82 -27.48
N GLN A 15 2.53 15.94 -26.79
CA GLN A 15 2.49 15.98 -25.32
C GLN A 15 1.05 15.86 -24.83
N GLU A 16 0.07 16.45 -25.54
CA GLU A 16 -1.34 16.31 -25.22
C GLU A 16 -1.81 14.86 -25.40
N GLN A 17 -1.45 14.21 -26.52
CA GLN A 17 -1.80 12.81 -26.76
C GLN A 17 -1.21 11.86 -25.71
N ARG A 18 0.01 12.10 -25.23
CA ARG A 18 0.64 11.33 -24.15
C ARG A 18 -0.10 11.51 -22.83
N ALA A 19 -0.42 12.76 -22.47
CA ALA A 19 -1.16 13.04 -21.23
C ALA A 19 -2.54 12.37 -21.22
N ASP A 20 -3.23 12.36 -22.36
CA ASP A 20 -4.52 11.69 -22.51
C ASP A 20 -4.39 10.16 -22.37
N ALA A 21 -3.38 9.56 -22.99
CA ALA A 21 -3.11 8.14 -22.87
C ALA A 21 -2.77 7.73 -21.42
N GLU A 22 -1.97 8.52 -20.71
CA GLU A 22 -1.67 8.29 -19.29
C GLU A 22 -2.92 8.39 -18.42
N ALA A 23 -3.78 9.36 -18.68
CA ALA A 23 -5.05 9.52 -17.97
C ALA A 23 -5.98 8.34 -18.21
N GLN A 24 -6.07 7.85 -19.46
CA GLN A 24 -6.85 6.66 -19.80
C GLN A 24 -6.33 5.40 -19.11
N LEU A 25 -5.01 5.16 -19.12
CA LEU A 25 -4.39 4.04 -18.41
C LEU A 25 -4.65 4.10 -16.91
N SER A 26 -4.55 5.28 -16.31
CA SER A 26 -4.84 5.47 -14.89
C SER A 26 -6.30 5.19 -14.53
N ARG A 27 -7.24 5.61 -15.38
CA ARG A 27 -8.67 5.30 -15.23
C ARG A 27 -8.95 3.81 -15.37
N LEU A 28 -8.36 3.17 -16.39
CA LEU A 28 -8.46 1.72 -16.58
C LEU A 28 -7.93 0.97 -15.37
N GLY A 29 -6.74 1.35 -14.86
CA GLY A 29 -6.15 0.77 -13.66
C GLY A 29 -7.08 0.88 -12.44
N LEU A 30 -7.73 2.02 -12.23
CA LEU A 30 -8.69 2.19 -11.15
C LEU A 30 -9.92 1.29 -11.31
N VAL A 31 -10.49 1.21 -12.51
CA VAL A 31 -11.63 0.32 -12.78
C VAL A 31 -11.26 -1.15 -12.51
N LEU A 32 -10.09 -1.59 -12.98
CA LEU A 32 -9.61 -2.94 -12.75
C LEU A 32 -9.37 -3.21 -11.25
N ALA A 33 -8.85 -2.23 -10.52
CA ALA A 33 -8.66 -2.34 -9.07
C ALA A 33 -10.00 -2.48 -8.32
N VAL A 34 -11.01 -1.70 -8.69
CA VAL A 34 -12.36 -1.82 -8.13
C VAL A 34 -12.97 -3.19 -8.44
N LEU A 35 -12.80 -3.70 -9.65
CA LEU A 35 -13.23 -5.05 -10.01
C LEU A 35 -12.50 -6.12 -9.22
N ALA A 36 -11.20 -5.96 -8.98
CA ALA A 36 -10.40 -6.87 -8.16
C ALA A 36 -10.86 -6.88 -6.69
N VAL A 37 -11.24 -5.72 -6.14
CA VAL A 37 -11.84 -5.61 -4.79
C VAL A 37 -13.19 -6.34 -4.73
N ALA A 38 -14.02 -6.18 -5.74
CA ALA A 38 -15.35 -6.78 -5.81
C ALA A 38 -15.34 -8.30 -6.13
N ALA A 39 -14.20 -8.83 -6.59
CA ALA A 39 -14.08 -10.24 -6.94
C ALA A 39 -14.27 -11.14 -5.71
N ASN A 40 -15.09 -12.16 -5.85
CA ASN A 40 -15.41 -13.08 -4.74
C ASN A 40 -14.28 -14.08 -4.41
N GLY A 41 -13.27 -14.21 -5.29
CA GLY A 41 -12.15 -15.14 -5.10
C GLY A 41 -11.15 -14.69 -4.03
N CYS A 42 -10.53 -15.66 -3.39
CA CYS A 42 -9.35 -15.49 -2.54
C CYS A 42 -8.11 -15.90 -3.34
N VAL A 43 -7.05 -15.09 -3.29
CA VAL A 43 -5.80 -15.42 -3.99
C VAL A 43 -4.99 -16.44 -3.20
N GLN A 44 -5.00 -16.29 -1.88
CA GLN A 44 -4.37 -17.19 -0.93
C GLN A 44 -5.22 -17.34 0.32
N PRO A 45 -5.26 -18.52 0.97
CA PRO A 45 -5.96 -18.70 2.23
C PRO A 45 -5.55 -17.68 3.31
N ASP A 46 -4.30 -17.29 3.36
CA ASP A 46 -3.75 -16.33 4.33
C ASP A 46 -4.43 -14.96 4.28
N GLU A 47 -4.93 -14.55 3.12
CA GLU A 47 -5.73 -13.34 2.99
C GLU A 47 -6.92 -13.34 3.96
N TRP A 48 -7.48 -14.52 4.15
CA TRP A 48 -8.69 -14.73 4.93
C TRP A 48 -8.38 -15.09 6.37
N PHE A 49 -7.67 -16.19 6.55
CA PHE A 49 -7.43 -16.80 7.88
C PHE A 49 -6.53 -15.95 8.78
N GLN A 50 -5.60 -15.20 8.22
CA GLN A 50 -4.65 -14.42 9.01
C GLN A 50 -5.09 -12.97 9.28
N SER A 51 -6.19 -12.50 8.71
CA SER A 51 -6.63 -11.12 8.90
C SER A 51 -8.14 -10.96 9.03
N VAL A 52 -8.89 -11.28 7.98
CA VAL A 52 -10.31 -10.92 7.90
C VAL A 52 -11.17 -11.75 8.84
N GLU A 53 -10.94 -13.06 8.96
CA GLU A 53 -11.69 -13.90 9.88
C GLU A 53 -11.48 -13.50 11.33
N ILE A 54 -10.24 -13.27 11.74
CA ILE A 54 -9.90 -12.83 13.10
C ILE A 54 -10.61 -11.52 13.41
N ALA A 55 -10.53 -10.56 12.49
CA ALA A 55 -11.22 -9.29 12.66
C ALA A 55 -12.74 -9.43 12.67
N ALA A 56 -13.32 -10.32 11.86
CA ALA A 56 -14.75 -10.58 11.87
C ALA A 56 -15.22 -11.23 13.19
N ARG A 57 -14.42 -12.12 13.77
CA ARG A 57 -14.67 -12.65 15.12
C ARG A 57 -14.70 -11.53 16.16
N ASP A 58 -13.64 -10.72 16.19
CA ASP A 58 -13.44 -9.73 17.24
C ASP A 58 -14.41 -8.56 17.13
N VAL A 59 -14.76 -8.15 15.91
CA VAL A 59 -15.66 -7.01 15.66
C VAL A 59 -17.13 -7.42 15.68
N PHE A 60 -17.50 -8.55 15.10
CA PHE A 60 -18.89 -8.97 14.90
C PHE A 60 -19.31 -10.19 15.73
N GLY A 61 -18.40 -10.82 16.47
CA GLY A 61 -18.66 -12.04 17.21
C GLY A 61 -18.85 -13.25 16.30
N ALA A 62 -18.24 -13.27 15.12
CA ALA A 62 -18.33 -14.39 14.20
C ALA A 62 -17.75 -15.67 14.83
N LYS A 63 -18.45 -16.77 14.68
CA LYS A 63 -17.92 -18.10 15.05
C LYS A 63 -16.98 -18.57 13.95
N ILE A 64 -15.69 -18.53 14.22
CA ILE A 64 -14.65 -18.94 13.28
C ILE A 64 -13.70 -19.92 13.94
N TRP A 65 -12.98 -20.67 13.12
CA TRP A 65 -11.81 -21.39 13.58
C TRP A 65 -10.63 -20.41 13.69
N THR A 66 -10.01 -20.36 14.89
CA THR A 66 -8.86 -19.47 15.10
C THR A 66 -7.58 -20.23 14.79
N PRO A 67 -6.76 -19.78 13.85
CA PRO A 67 -5.46 -20.39 13.56
C PRO A 67 -4.58 -20.42 14.81
N TRP A 68 -3.79 -21.48 14.96
CA TRP A 68 -2.90 -21.67 16.11
C TRP A 68 -1.92 -20.49 16.32
N GLU A 69 -1.55 -19.82 15.25
CA GLU A 69 -0.69 -18.63 15.27
C GLU A 69 -1.25 -17.47 16.11
N PHE A 70 -2.56 -17.45 16.32
CA PHE A 70 -3.30 -16.45 17.10
C PHE A 70 -3.89 -17.02 18.41
N GLY A 71 -3.32 -18.08 18.91
CA GLY A 71 -3.66 -18.63 20.23
C GLY A 71 -4.63 -19.81 20.21
N GLY A 72 -5.07 -20.28 19.03
CA GLY A 72 -6.01 -21.39 18.92
C GLY A 72 -7.41 -21.07 19.46
N SER A 73 -8.30 -22.05 19.44
CA SER A 73 -9.67 -21.93 19.99
C SER A 73 -9.90 -22.95 21.10
N ALA A 74 -9.99 -22.48 22.33
CA ALA A 74 -10.38 -23.33 23.47
C ALA A 74 -11.75 -24.02 23.26
N ALA A 75 -12.63 -23.44 22.43
CA ALA A 75 -13.94 -24.00 22.10
C ALA A 75 -13.87 -25.28 21.26
N LEU A 76 -12.75 -25.58 20.63
CA LEU A 76 -12.52 -26.79 19.83
C LEU A 76 -11.64 -27.83 20.52
N GLY A 77 -11.31 -27.62 21.81
CA GLY A 77 -10.43 -28.52 22.55
C GLY A 77 -8.95 -28.36 22.26
N ASP A 78 -8.58 -27.39 21.47
CA ASP A 78 -7.19 -27.09 21.20
C ASP A 78 -6.54 -26.43 22.44
N ALA A 79 -5.29 -26.79 22.72
CA ALA A 79 -4.53 -26.14 23.77
C ALA A 79 -4.41 -24.63 23.43
N VAL A 80 -4.83 -23.79 24.39
CA VAL A 80 -4.67 -22.34 24.26
C VAL A 80 -3.17 -22.03 24.36
N HIS A 81 -2.56 -21.68 23.25
CA HIS A 81 -1.17 -21.25 23.22
C HIS A 81 -1.13 -19.72 23.16
N GLU A 82 -0.04 -19.14 23.67
CA GLU A 82 0.20 -17.73 23.47
C GLU A 82 0.36 -17.43 21.97
N PRO A 83 -0.24 -16.32 21.46
CA PRO A 83 -0.13 -15.99 20.05
C PRO A 83 1.33 -15.75 19.67
N CYS A 84 1.82 -16.46 18.67
CA CYS A 84 3.18 -16.30 18.17
C CYS A 84 3.28 -15.25 17.06
N ARG A 85 2.15 -14.73 16.58
CA ARG A 85 2.10 -13.75 15.49
C ARG A 85 1.60 -12.40 16.00
N SER A 86 2.23 -11.33 15.50
CA SER A 86 1.81 -9.97 15.82
C SER A 86 0.40 -9.69 15.29
N VAL A 87 -0.45 -9.15 16.17
CA VAL A 87 -1.81 -8.71 15.82
C VAL A 87 -1.83 -7.33 15.15
N SER A 88 -0.69 -6.65 15.04
CA SER A 88 -0.62 -5.29 14.48
C SER A 88 -1.04 -5.24 13.01
N PHE A 89 -0.66 -6.25 12.22
CA PHE A 89 -1.07 -6.32 10.83
C PHE A 89 -2.59 -6.53 10.68
N PRO A 90 -3.21 -7.58 11.27
CA PRO A 90 -4.67 -7.71 11.25
C PRO A 90 -5.40 -6.47 11.79
N ALA A 91 -4.87 -5.81 12.82
CA ALA A 91 -5.48 -4.60 13.39
C ALA A 91 -5.62 -3.48 12.35
N VAL A 92 -4.59 -3.22 11.57
CA VAL A 92 -4.61 -2.16 10.55
C VAL A 92 -5.32 -2.61 9.28
N ALA A 93 -5.08 -3.85 8.84
CA ALA A 93 -5.57 -4.34 7.56
C ALA A 93 -7.06 -4.71 7.56
N ALA A 94 -7.58 -5.22 8.67
CA ALA A 94 -8.92 -5.75 8.74
C ALA A 94 -9.74 -5.23 9.93
N HIS A 95 -9.23 -5.19 11.16
CA HIS A 95 -10.01 -4.72 12.31
C HIS A 95 -10.45 -3.26 12.15
N ALA A 96 -9.55 -2.34 11.78
CA ALA A 96 -9.89 -0.94 11.63
C ALA A 96 -11.02 -0.72 10.60
N PRO A 97 -10.94 -1.22 9.36
CA PRO A 97 -12.02 -1.04 8.40
C PRO A 97 -13.31 -1.77 8.78
N LEU A 98 -13.25 -2.96 9.39
CA LEU A 98 -14.45 -3.66 9.85
C LEU A 98 -15.08 -2.99 11.07
N PHE A 99 -14.28 -2.42 11.96
CA PHE A 99 -14.79 -1.62 13.06
C PHE A 99 -15.54 -0.38 12.56
N LEU A 100 -14.99 0.33 11.57
CA LEU A 100 -15.69 1.43 10.90
C LEU A 100 -16.99 0.96 10.25
N LEU A 101 -16.99 -0.18 9.58
CA LEU A 101 -18.20 -0.77 9.02
C LEU A 101 -19.26 -1.01 10.11
N ARG A 102 -18.87 -1.56 11.26
CA ARG A 102 -19.77 -1.77 12.39
C ARG A 102 -20.34 -0.48 12.95
N LEU A 103 -19.53 0.58 13.08
CA LEU A 103 -20.00 1.88 13.50
C LEU A 103 -21.04 2.48 12.53
N CYS A 104 -20.93 2.15 11.24
CA CYS A 104 -21.91 2.54 10.22
C CYS A 104 -23.16 1.62 10.17
N GLY A 105 -23.37 0.77 11.18
CA GLY A 105 -24.51 -0.14 11.24
C GLY A 105 -24.32 -1.46 10.50
N GLY A 106 -23.09 -1.79 10.06
CA GLY A 106 -22.77 -3.05 9.43
C GLY A 106 -23.01 -4.25 10.33
N SER A 107 -23.37 -5.40 9.73
CA SER A 107 -23.73 -6.63 10.41
C SER A 107 -22.97 -7.81 9.84
N ILE A 108 -22.81 -8.86 10.67
CA ILE A 108 -22.30 -10.17 10.24
C ILE A 108 -23.13 -10.80 9.11
N ALA A 109 -24.40 -10.39 8.99
CA ALA A 109 -25.29 -10.82 7.92
C ALA A 109 -24.89 -10.32 6.53
N TRP A 110 -23.87 -9.46 6.45
CA TRP A 110 -23.36 -8.90 5.19
C TRP A 110 -21.98 -9.48 4.81
N PRO A 111 -21.86 -10.76 4.52
CA PRO A 111 -20.58 -11.43 4.33
C PRO A 111 -19.76 -10.83 3.17
N ARG A 112 -20.46 -10.37 2.12
CA ARG A 112 -19.77 -9.69 0.99
C ARG A 112 -19.09 -8.40 1.42
N LEU A 113 -19.74 -7.59 2.26
CA LEU A 113 -19.12 -6.35 2.74
C LEU A 113 -17.96 -6.64 3.68
N ILE A 114 -18.05 -7.67 4.52
CA ILE A 114 -16.95 -8.11 5.39
C ILE A 114 -15.72 -8.48 4.55
N MET A 115 -15.92 -9.09 3.37
CA MET A 115 -14.83 -9.40 2.45
C MET A 115 -14.30 -8.17 1.70
N MET A 116 -15.20 -7.31 1.23
CA MET A 116 -14.84 -6.20 0.35
C MET A 116 -14.21 -5.03 1.08
N ILE A 117 -14.66 -4.72 2.30
CA ILE A 117 -14.22 -3.53 3.03
C ILE A 117 -12.73 -3.55 3.35
N PRO A 118 -12.11 -4.62 3.85
CA PRO A 118 -10.65 -4.68 4.02
C PRO A 118 -9.87 -4.53 2.71
N ARG A 119 -10.40 -5.06 1.61
CA ARG A 119 -9.80 -4.93 0.28
C ARG A 119 -9.88 -3.50 -0.24
N LEU A 120 -11.03 -2.86 -0.08
CA LEU A 120 -11.21 -1.46 -0.42
C LEU A 120 -10.27 -0.58 0.42
N TRP A 121 -10.11 -0.89 1.70
CA TRP A 121 -9.18 -0.23 2.60
C TRP A 121 -7.73 -0.35 2.12
N ALA A 122 -7.29 -1.56 1.74
CA ALA A 122 -5.98 -1.80 1.16
C ALA A 122 -5.77 -0.99 -0.12
N LEU A 123 -6.76 -0.95 -1.02
CA LEU A 123 -6.73 -0.13 -2.24
C LEU A 123 -6.59 1.36 -1.92
N VAL A 124 -7.37 1.88 -0.98
CA VAL A 124 -7.30 3.30 -0.57
C VAL A 124 -5.91 3.63 -0.01
N ILE A 125 -5.37 2.79 0.86
CA ILE A 125 -4.00 2.97 1.38
C ILE A 125 -2.98 2.90 0.26
N SER A 126 -3.10 1.96 -0.68
CA SER A 126 -2.21 1.86 -1.82
C SER A 126 -2.21 3.13 -2.67
N ILE A 127 -3.37 3.70 -2.95
CA ILE A 127 -3.47 4.94 -3.74
C ILE A 127 -2.96 6.15 -2.97
N LEU A 128 -3.34 6.31 -1.71
CA LEU A 128 -3.05 7.52 -0.95
C LEU A 128 -1.64 7.55 -0.36
N VAL A 129 -1.12 6.39 0.03
CA VAL A 129 0.17 6.28 0.74
C VAL A 129 1.24 5.74 -0.19
N HIS A 130 1.03 4.54 -0.74
CA HIS A 130 2.04 3.84 -1.51
C HIS A 130 2.42 4.60 -2.79
N ASP A 131 1.45 5.11 -3.55
CA ASP A 131 1.70 5.92 -4.76
C ASP A 131 2.54 7.18 -4.47
N ARG A 132 2.32 7.82 -3.33
CA ARG A 132 3.11 9.00 -2.94
C ARG A 132 4.53 8.62 -2.58
N LEU A 133 4.69 7.60 -1.73
CA LEU A 133 6.01 7.14 -1.30
C LEU A 133 6.85 6.63 -2.46
N LEU A 134 6.27 5.82 -3.34
CA LEU A 134 6.96 5.36 -4.55
C LEU A 134 7.31 6.51 -5.49
N GLY A 135 6.42 7.50 -5.67
CA GLY A 135 6.73 8.67 -6.46
C GLY A 135 7.95 9.44 -5.95
N GLU A 136 8.15 9.51 -4.64
CA GLU A 136 9.34 10.11 -4.06
C GLU A 136 10.59 9.23 -4.24
N VAL A 137 10.46 7.92 -4.10
CA VAL A 137 11.56 6.98 -4.38
C VAL A 137 12.00 7.05 -5.84
N TRP A 138 11.06 7.11 -6.78
CA TRP A 138 11.37 7.24 -8.20
C TRP A 138 12.07 8.56 -8.54
N ARG A 139 11.64 9.68 -7.96
CA ARG A 139 12.35 10.96 -8.11
C ARG A 139 13.75 10.90 -7.51
N ALA A 140 13.92 10.30 -6.36
CA ALA A 140 15.22 10.09 -5.75
C ALA A 140 16.13 9.16 -6.58
N ALA A 141 15.55 8.27 -7.39
CA ALA A 141 16.24 7.44 -8.37
C ALA A 141 16.56 8.16 -9.69
N GLY A 142 16.19 9.44 -9.82
CA GLY A 142 16.51 10.27 -10.98
C GLY A 142 15.41 10.33 -12.06
N LEU A 143 14.20 9.80 -11.79
CA LEU A 143 13.09 9.98 -12.72
C LEU A 143 12.56 11.42 -12.61
N ASP A 144 12.32 12.04 -13.76
CA ASP A 144 11.59 13.28 -13.87
C ASP A 144 10.08 13.11 -13.60
N ASP A 145 9.34 14.18 -13.57
CA ASP A 145 7.90 14.12 -13.29
C ASP A 145 7.12 13.37 -14.36
N GLU A 146 7.57 13.35 -15.62
CA GLU A 146 6.97 12.53 -16.69
C GLU A 146 7.22 11.04 -16.43
N GLY A 147 8.45 10.66 -16.15
CA GLY A 147 8.83 9.29 -15.81
C GLY A 147 8.07 8.76 -14.58
N VAL A 148 7.88 9.59 -13.56
CA VAL A 148 7.09 9.24 -12.37
C VAL A 148 5.63 8.99 -12.72
N ARG A 149 5.03 9.82 -13.61
CA ARG A 149 3.63 9.61 -14.06
C ARG A 149 3.47 8.31 -14.82
N VAL A 150 4.37 8.05 -15.78
CA VAL A 150 4.39 6.80 -16.56
C VAL A 150 4.56 5.58 -15.64
N ALA A 151 5.53 5.61 -14.74
CA ALA A 151 5.77 4.53 -13.79
C ALA A 151 4.54 4.24 -12.92
N ARG A 152 3.83 5.30 -12.48
CA ARG A 152 2.58 5.16 -11.72
C ARG A 152 1.46 4.55 -12.56
N ALA A 153 1.30 4.97 -13.82
CA ALA A 153 0.31 4.40 -14.72
C ALA A 153 0.57 2.92 -14.99
N LEU A 154 1.81 2.54 -15.27
CA LEU A 154 2.23 1.14 -15.46
C LEU A 154 1.99 0.30 -14.21
N ARG A 155 2.35 0.81 -13.02
CA ARG A 155 2.08 0.12 -11.77
C ARG A 155 0.58 -0.14 -11.58
N ARG A 156 -0.27 0.87 -11.76
CA ARG A 156 -1.72 0.76 -11.58
C ARG A 156 -2.41 -0.19 -12.56
N THR A 157 -1.81 -0.46 -13.71
CA THR A 157 -2.30 -1.44 -14.70
C THR A 157 -1.59 -2.78 -14.60
N SER A 158 -0.54 -2.89 -13.78
CA SER A 158 0.16 -4.14 -13.56
C SER A 158 -0.74 -5.15 -12.85
N TRP A 159 -0.86 -6.35 -13.42
CA TRP A 159 -1.63 -7.43 -12.83
C TRP A 159 -1.18 -7.75 -11.38
N ALA A 160 0.12 -7.81 -11.15
CA ALA A 160 0.66 -8.07 -9.82
C ALA A 160 0.20 -7.02 -8.79
N CYS A 161 0.28 -5.72 -9.15
CA CYS A 161 -0.17 -4.66 -8.28
C CYS A 161 -1.69 -4.68 -8.07
N LEU A 162 -2.47 -4.90 -9.13
CA LEU A 162 -3.93 -5.00 -9.03
C LEU A 162 -4.38 -6.13 -8.11
N VAL A 163 -3.73 -7.28 -8.19
CA VAL A 163 -4.10 -8.45 -7.40
C VAL A 163 -3.55 -8.36 -5.97
N LEU A 164 -2.28 -8.03 -5.80
CA LEU A 164 -1.63 -8.08 -4.48
C LEU A 164 -1.96 -6.85 -3.63
N GLU A 165 -1.98 -5.64 -4.21
CA GLU A 165 -2.18 -4.40 -3.46
C GLU A 165 -3.65 -4.11 -3.08
N THR A 166 -4.59 -4.81 -3.70
CA THR A 166 -6.01 -4.75 -3.31
C THR A 166 -6.37 -5.80 -2.25
N ARG A 167 -5.40 -6.56 -1.76
CA ARG A 167 -5.64 -7.65 -0.80
C ARG A 167 -4.97 -7.33 0.55
N PRO A 168 -5.56 -7.73 1.67
CA PRO A 168 -5.03 -7.49 3.00
C PRO A 168 -3.89 -8.48 3.35
N PHE A 169 -2.83 -8.52 2.54
CA PHE A 169 -1.62 -9.28 2.83
C PHE A 169 -0.61 -8.47 3.64
N SER A 170 0.09 -9.10 4.57
CA SER A 170 1.13 -8.46 5.39
C SER A 170 2.21 -7.80 4.53
N ASN A 171 2.66 -8.48 3.47
CA ASN A 171 3.70 -8.01 2.57
C ASN A 171 3.36 -6.69 1.89
N VAL A 172 2.08 -6.40 1.65
CA VAL A 172 1.63 -5.12 1.09
C VAL A 172 1.93 -3.98 2.05
N TYR A 173 1.68 -4.18 3.33
CA TYR A 173 1.91 -3.17 4.37
C TYR A 173 3.40 -3.02 4.72
N GLU A 174 4.18 -4.10 4.59
CA GLU A 174 5.63 -4.07 4.73
C GLU A 174 6.30 -3.22 3.66
N THR A 175 5.81 -3.26 2.42
CA THR A 175 6.33 -2.40 1.33
C THR A 175 6.15 -0.93 1.62
N PHE A 176 5.12 -0.54 2.37
CA PHE A 176 4.92 0.85 2.82
C PHE A 176 6.02 1.28 3.81
N GLY A 177 6.37 0.39 4.74
CA GLY A 177 7.47 0.60 5.68
C GLY A 177 8.81 0.78 4.97
N LEU A 178 9.12 -0.11 4.01
CA LEU A 178 10.36 -0.06 3.23
C LEU A 178 10.47 1.22 2.37
N ALA A 179 9.39 1.64 1.74
CA ALA A 179 9.37 2.87 0.96
C ALA A 179 9.62 4.11 1.85
N ARG A 180 9.08 4.11 3.08
CA ARG A 180 9.29 5.19 4.05
C ARG A 180 10.73 5.26 4.57
N THR A 181 11.37 4.13 4.86
CA THR A 181 12.76 4.10 5.36
C THR A 181 13.74 4.60 4.31
N ARG A 182 13.57 4.23 3.04
CA ARG A 182 14.37 4.75 1.94
C ARG A 182 14.25 6.27 1.80
N ARG A 183 13.06 6.81 1.98
CA ARG A 183 12.85 8.27 2.00
C ARG A 183 13.62 8.95 3.14
N GLY A 184 13.65 8.35 4.34
CA GLY A 184 14.40 8.86 5.48
C GLY A 184 15.90 8.96 5.18
N ASN A 185 16.47 7.91 4.63
CA ASN A 185 17.90 7.83 4.32
C ASN A 185 18.35 8.80 3.20
N SER A 186 17.50 9.04 2.20
CA SER A 186 17.83 9.99 1.12
C SER A 186 17.83 11.46 1.58
N ARG A 187 17.25 11.76 2.74
CA ARG A 187 17.22 13.11 3.33
C ARG A 187 18.32 13.38 4.35
N SER A 188 19.07 12.37 4.76
CA SER A 188 20.26 12.59 5.59
C SER A 188 21.31 13.27 4.72
N PRO A 189 21.67 14.54 4.96
CA PRO A 189 22.79 15.14 4.27
C PRO A 189 24.01 14.28 4.60
N THR A 190 24.68 13.80 3.57
CA THR A 190 26.02 13.20 3.71
C THR A 190 26.85 14.23 4.46
N GLY A 191 26.97 14.02 5.77
CA GLY A 191 27.83 14.80 6.64
C GLY A 191 29.20 14.81 6.00
N GLY A 192 29.69 16.01 5.68
CA GLY A 192 30.94 16.24 5.03
C GLY A 192 32.03 15.40 5.69
N GLY A 193 32.58 14.47 4.96
CA GLY A 193 33.81 13.80 5.30
C GLY A 193 34.89 14.88 5.42
N ALA A 194 35.13 15.34 6.65
CA ALA A 194 36.34 16.06 6.97
C ALA A 194 37.48 15.07 6.72
N SER A 195 38.11 15.19 5.57
CA SER A 195 39.38 14.56 5.25
C SER A 195 40.39 15.06 6.30
N ALA A 196 40.66 14.23 7.31
CA ALA A 196 41.76 14.45 8.22
C ALA A 196 43.04 14.46 7.40
N PRO A 197 43.93 15.47 7.58
CA PRO A 197 45.21 15.49 6.90
C PRO A 197 46.08 14.34 7.39
N MET A 198 46.50 13.52 6.46
CA MET A 198 47.40 12.39 6.65
C MET A 198 48.75 12.92 7.16
N GLY A 199 48.97 12.79 8.47
CA GLY A 199 50.22 13.17 9.12
C GLY A 199 51.37 12.37 8.55
N GLU A 200 52.33 13.10 8.00
CA GLU A 200 53.65 12.67 7.50
C GLU A 200 54.44 11.97 8.62
N ARG A 201 54.52 10.63 8.55
CA ARG A 201 55.42 9.86 9.42
C ARG A 201 56.86 9.99 8.89
N THR A 202 57.62 10.92 9.43
CA THR A 202 59.06 10.92 9.33
C THR A 202 59.66 9.65 9.96
N ARG A 203 60.37 8.86 9.12
CA ARG A 203 61.26 7.78 9.54
C ARG A 203 62.47 8.36 10.27
N ARG A 204 62.75 7.86 11.44
CA ARG A 204 64.07 7.67 11.98
C ARG A 204 64.18 6.27 12.56
#